data_6372a3d6a6c7b5cf8043a49ff3ab37c1
#
_entry.id   6372a3d6a6c7b5cf8043a49ff3ab37c1
#
_cell.length_a   1.000
_cell.length_b   1.000
_cell.length_c   1.000
_cell.angle_alpha   90.00
_cell.angle_beta   90.00
_cell.angle_gamma   90.00
#
_symmetry.space_group_name_H-M   'P 1'
#
loop_
_entity.id
_entity.type
_entity.pdbx_description
1 polymer ?
#
loop_
_entity_poly.entity_id
_entity_poly.type
_entity_poly.pdbx_seq_one_letter_code
_entity_poly.pdbx_strand_id
1 'polypeptide(L)'
;VVCQDKQLTKDEYHKLLGKAKMVFSANTQETLGISPYEGILVGAMPLVPDRLSYTEMYDDMWKYDSRWTTSYASYQINKEKLVNMIKDDMQNYDNKLPKLEELKQKLTDMYFSATNLLNTIHSYGEKENKETKEKSRKISLTV
;
A
#
# COMPACT_ATOMS: atom_id res chain seq x y z
N VAL A 1 10.89 -19.77 -2.78
CA VAL A 1 9.95 -20.60 -2.00
C VAL A 1 8.55 -20.32 -2.52
N VAL A 2 7.84 -21.35 -2.98
CA VAL A 2 6.42 -21.23 -3.35
C VAL A 2 5.60 -21.57 -2.12
N CYS A 3 5.04 -20.56 -1.46
CA CYS A 3 4.33 -20.74 -0.18
C CYS A 3 3.09 -21.64 -0.31
N GLN A 4 2.41 -21.59 -1.46
CA GLN A 4 1.24 -22.44 -1.75
C GLN A 4 1.59 -23.94 -1.75
N ASP A 5 2.75 -24.30 -2.29
CA ASP A 5 3.18 -25.70 -2.34
C ASP A 5 3.56 -26.25 -0.97
N LYS A 6 3.93 -25.37 -0.03
CA LYS A 6 4.38 -25.75 1.32
C LYS A 6 3.27 -25.72 2.37
N GLN A 7 2.07 -25.23 2.02
CA GLN A 7 0.94 -25.09 2.94
C GLN A 7 1.36 -24.50 4.31
N LEU A 8 2.14 -23.40 4.27
CA LEU A 8 2.65 -22.75 5.47
C LEU A 8 1.49 -22.31 6.37
N THR A 9 1.65 -22.52 7.66
CA THR A 9 0.80 -21.87 8.66
C THR A 9 1.03 -20.35 8.61
N LYS A 10 0.10 -19.57 9.15
CA LYS A 10 0.22 -18.11 9.22
C LYS A 10 1.49 -17.68 9.94
N ASP A 11 1.85 -18.35 11.03
CA ASP A 11 3.07 -18.05 11.79
C ASP A 11 4.35 -18.36 11.01
N GLU A 12 4.38 -19.46 10.27
CA GLU A 12 5.51 -19.80 9.41
C GLU A 12 5.67 -18.81 8.25
N TYR A 13 4.56 -18.39 7.67
CA TYR A 13 4.55 -17.33 6.65
C TYR A 13 5.11 -16.02 7.19
N HIS A 14 4.64 -15.55 8.36
CA HIS A 14 5.15 -14.31 8.96
C HIS A 14 6.63 -14.41 9.35
N LYS A 15 7.08 -15.56 9.87
CA LYS A 15 8.50 -15.80 10.15
C LYS A 15 9.37 -15.78 8.88
N LEU A 16 8.84 -16.29 7.77
CA LEU A 16 9.52 -16.25 6.47
C LEU A 16 9.57 -14.81 5.94
N LEU A 17 8.46 -14.11 6.01
CA LEU A 17 8.34 -12.72 5.58
C LEU A 17 9.31 -11.81 6.37
N GLY A 18 9.45 -12.01 7.68
CA GLY A 18 10.38 -11.26 8.53
C GLY A 18 11.86 -11.45 8.20
N LYS A 19 12.21 -12.39 7.30
CA LYS A 19 13.57 -12.57 6.75
C LYS A 19 13.78 -11.88 5.41
N ALA A 20 12.71 -11.35 4.82
CA ALA A 20 12.77 -10.70 3.51
C ALA A 20 13.27 -9.25 3.67
N LYS A 21 14.20 -8.83 2.83
CA LYS A 21 14.58 -7.42 2.69
C LYS A 21 13.65 -6.65 1.74
N MET A 22 12.93 -7.37 0.88
CA MET A 22 12.05 -6.76 -0.11
C MET A 22 10.81 -7.62 -0.33
N VAL A 23 9.67 -6.96 -0.53
CA VAL A 23 8.44 -7.53 -1.09
C VAL A 23 8.21 -6.95 -2.47
N PHE A 24 8.08 -7.83 -3.44
CA PHE A 24 7.85 -7.47 -4.84
C PHE A 24 6.43 -7.83 -5.25
N SER A 25 5.75 -6.92 -5.93
CA SER A 25 4.45 -7.18 -6.55
C SER A 25 4.51 -6.94 -8.05
N ALA A 26 3.88 -7.80 -8.82
CA ALA A 26 3.59 -7.61 -10.24
C ALA A 26 2.09 -7.73 -10.53
N ASN A 27 1.25 -7.54 -9.52
CA ASN A 27 -0.19 -7.69 -9.60
C ASN A 27 -0.78 -6.78 -10.67
N THR A 28 -1.64 -7.35 -11.49
CA THR A 28 -2.44 -6.62 -12.49
C THR A 28 -3.83 -6.25 -11.97
N GLN A 29 -4.21 -6.84 -10.84
CA GLN A 29 -5.44 -6.54 -10.10
C GLN A 29 -5.09 -6.50 -8.60
N GLU A 30 -5.42 -5.40 -7.97
CA GLU A 30 -5.21 -5.17 -6.54
C GLU A 30 -6.19 -4.11 -6.05
N THR A 31 -6.67 -4.25 -4.83
CA THR A 31 -7.56 -3.26 -4.19
C THR A 31 -6.85 -2.44 -3.14
N LEU A 32 -6.25 -3.10 -2.15
CA LEU A 32 -5.63 -2.43 -1.00
C LEU A 32 -4.13 -2.77 -0.81
N GLY A 33 -3.64 -3.86 -1.41
CA GLY A 33 -2.23 -4.22 -1.30
C GLY A 33 -1.82 -4.71 0.09
N ILE A 34 -2.60 -5.60 0.70
CA ILE A 34 -2.32 -6.12 2.04
C ILE A 34 -0.95 -6.81 2.10
N SER A 35 -0.61 -7.63 1.10
CA SER A 35 0.66 -8.38 1.11
C SER A 35 1.92 -7.51 1.11
N PRO A 36 2.04 -6.45 0.28
CA PRO A 36 3.13 -5.50 0.41
C PRO A 36 3.15 -4.80 1.77
N TYR A 37 1.98 -4.44 2.33
CA TYR A 37 1.89 -3.81 3.64
C TYR A 37 2.38 -4.75 4.77
N GLU A 38 2.00 -6.02 4.76
CA GLU A 38 2.53 -7.02 5.72
C GLU A 38 4.06 -7.10 5.66
N GLY A 39 4.65 -7.01 4.46
CA GLY A 39 6.10 -6.94 4.30
C GLY A 39 6.71 -5.70 4.93
N ILE A 40 6.11 -4.53 4.72
CA ILE A 40 6.56 -3.27 5.31
C ILE A 40 6.52 -3.32 6.85
N LEU A 41 5.49 -3.93 7.43
CA LEU A 41 5.37 -4.08 8.89
C LEU A 41 6.55 -4.84 9.51
N VAL A 42 7.15 -5.76 8.78
CA VAL A 42 8.31 -6.55 9.23
C VAL A 42 9.65 -6.03 8.69
N GLY A 43 9.67 -4.84 8.08
CA GLY A 43 10.88 -4.17 7.63
C GLY A 43 11.32 -4.51 6.21
N ALA A 44 10.49 -5.17 5.39
CA ALA A 44 10.80 -5.41 3.99
C ALA A 44 10.41 -4.18 3.13
N MET A 45 11.33 -3.71 2.27
CA MET A 45 11.04 -2.65 1.32
C MET A 45 10.03 -3.12 0.27
N PRO A 46 8.99 -2.34 -0.03
CA PRO A 46 8.10 -2.65 -1.14
C PRO A 46 8.74 -2.28 -2.47
N LEU A 47 8.47 -3.06 -3.50
CA LEU A 47 8.65 -2.67 -4.90
C LEU A 47 7.40 -3.08 -5.66
N VAL A 48 6.57 -2.09 -5.99
CA VAL A 48 5.22 -2.29 -6.54
C VAL A 48 5.09 -1.58 -7.90
N PRO A 49 4.18 -2.03 -8.78
CA PRO A 49 3.96 -1.35 -10.05
C PRO A 49 3.20 -0.03 -9.83
N ASP A 50 3.56 1.02 -10.58
CA ASP A 50 2.81 2.28 -10.56
C ASP A 50 1.45 2.11 -11.28
N ARG A 51 0.51 1.48 -10.60
CA ARG A 51 -0.87 1.25 -11.06
C ARG A 51 -1.80 0.95 -9.90
N LEU A 52 -3.10 1.07 -10.15
CA LEU A 52 -4.16 0.76 -9.18
C LEU A 52 -3.98 1.59 -7.90
N SER A 53 -4.31 1.02 -6.75
CA SER A 53 -4.15 1.66 -5.44
C SER A 53 -2.71 2.07 -5.14
N TYR A 54 -1.72 1.39 -5.71
CA TYR A 54 -0.32 1.69 -5.45
C TYR A 54 0.11 3.07 -5.92
N THR A 55 -0.52 3.62 -6.96
CA THR A 55 -0.21 4.96 -7.48
C THR A 55 -0.43 6.06 -6.42
N GLU A 56 -1.47 5.94 -5.60
CA GLU A 56 -1.77 6.91 -4.54
C GLU A 56 -1.13 6.56 -3.18
N MET A 57 -0.94 5.28 -2.90
CA MET A 57 -0.46 4.81 -1.60
C MET A 57 1.04 4.97 -1.43
N TYR A 58 1.82 4.76 -2.50
CA TYR A 58 3.28 4.67 -2.47
C TYR A 58 3.93 5.84 -3.20
N ASP A 59 5.02 6.36 -2.62
CA ASP A 59 5.85 7.35 -3.26
C ASP A 59 6.68 6.73 -4.41
N ASP A 60 7.14 7.55 -5.36
CA ASP A 60 7.79 7.07 -6.59
C ASP A 60 9.02 6.19 -6.35
N MET A 61 9.72 6.41 -5.23
CA MET A 61 10.89 5.60 -4.88
C MET A 61 10.58 4.12 -4.57
N TRP A 62 9.31 3.77 -4.37
CA TRP A 62 8.83 2.42 -4.08
C TRP A 62 8.11 1.78 -5.26
N LYS A 63 8.02 2.50 -6.38
CA LYS A 63 7.27 2.09 -7.57
C LYS A 63 8.19 1.89 -8.76
N TYR A 64 7.81 0.95 -9.63
CA TYR A 64 8.40 0.79 -10.95
C TYR A 64 7.34 1.03 -12.04
N ASP A 65 7.79 1.32 -13.27
CA ASP A 65 6.90 1.55 -14.42
C ASP A 65 6.00 0.33 -14.65
N SER A 66 4.71 0.52 -14.44
CA SER A 66 3.70 -0.54 -14.55
C SER A 66 3.68 -1.26 -15.89
N ARG A 67 4.14 -0.59 -16.97
CA ARG A 67 4.23 -1.18 -18.31
C ARG A 67 5.22 -2.33 -18.40
N TRP A 68 6.18 -2.42 -17.48
CA TRP A 68 7.18 -3.49 -17.49
C TRP A 68 6.61 -4.87 -17.15
N THR A 69 5.46 -4.92 -16.50
CA THR A 69 4.85 -6.16 -16.02
C THR A 69 3.38 -6.31 -16.41
N THR A 70 2.95 -5.67 -17.49
CA THR A 70 1.57 -5.82 -17.99
C THR A 70 1.31 -7.17 -18.67
N SER A 71 2.38 -7.80 -19.18
CA SER A 71 2.36 -9.13 -19.79
C SER A 71 3.72 -9.79 -19.66
N TYR A 72 3.77 -11.09 -19.92
CA TYR A 72 5.06 -11.81 -19.95
C TYR A 72 6.00 -11.25 -21.02
N ALA A 73 5.48 -10.87 -22.19
CA ALA A 73 6.28 -10.26 -23.25
C ALA A 73 6.89 -8.91 -22.81
N SER A 74 6.08 -8.06 -22.18
CA SER A 74 6.56 -6.77 -21.60
C SER A 74 7.64 -7.01 -20.55
N TYR A 75 7.46 -7.99 -19.69
CA TYR A 75 8.46 -8.37 -18.69
C TYR A 75 9.77 -8.83 -19.37
N GLN A 76 9.72 -9.67 -20.38
CA GLN A 76 10.93 -10.15 -21.06
C GLN A 76 11.76 -9.00 -21.66
N ILE A 77 11.10 -7.98 -22.20
CA ILE A 77 11.76 -6.79 -22.75
C ILE A 77 12.39 -5.93 -21.65
N ASN A 78 11.76 -5.82 -20.48
CA ASN A 78 12.15 -4.88 -19.43
C ASN A 78 12.79 -5.54 -18.21
N LYS A 79 12.98 -6.87 -18.21
CA LYS A 79 13.46 -7.60 -17.04
C LYS A 79 14.82 -7.11 -16.51
N GLU A 80 15.72 -6.69 -17.38
CA GLU A 80 17.03 -6.18 -16.97
C GLU A 80 16.89 -4.87 -16.18
N LYS A 81 16.00 -3.97 -16.60
CA LYS A 81 15.72 -2.73 -15.87
C LYS A 81 15.16 -3.03 -14.48
N LEU A 82 14.20 -3.95 -14.43
CA LEU A 82 13.57 -4.35 -13.17
C LEU A 82 14.57 -5.04 -12.22
N VAL A 83 15.39 -5.95 -12.74
CA VAL A 83 16.43 -6.63 -11.94
C VAL A 83 17.48 -5.65 -11.43
N ASN A 84 17.90 -4.66 -12.25
CA ASN A 84 18.85 -3.64 -11.83
C ASN A 84 18.24 -2.77 -10.73
N MET A 85 16.98 -2.35 -10.84
CA MET A 85 16.29 -1.62 -9.79
C MET A 85 16.21 -2.41 -8.47
N ILE A 86 15.89 -3.70 -8.53
CA ILE A 86 15.90 -4.58 -7.36
C ILE A 86 17.30 -4.65 -6.73
N LYS A 87 18.35 -4.80 -7.54
CA LYS A 87 19.73 -4.85 -7.03
C LYS A 87 20.13 -3.55 -6.36
N ASP A 88 19.84 -2.42 -6.98
CA ASP A 88 20.14 -1.09 -6.45
C ASP A 88 19.42 -0.86 -5.12
N ASP A 89 18.17 -1.22 -5.05
CA ASP A 89 17.36 -1.13 -3.81
C ASP A 89 17.93 -2.01 -2.71
N MET A 90 18.30 -3.25 -3.02
CA MET A 90 18.90 -4.18 -2.06
C MET A 90 20.26 -3.71 -1.55
N GLN A 91 21.07 -3.06 -2.39
CA GLN A 91 22.37 -2.49 -2.01
C GLN A 91 22.19 -1.25 -1.13
N ASN A 92 21.15 -0.46 -1.38
CA ASN A 92 20.83 0.76 -0.64
C ASN A 92 19.83 0.55 0.50
N TYR A 93 19.61 -0.69 0.93
CA TYR A 93 18.59 -1.03 1.93
C TYR A 93 18.72 -0.18 3.20
N ASP A 94 19.90 -0.14 3.82
CA ASP A 94 20.11 0.56 5.09
C ASP A 94 19.85 2.08 4.96
N ASN A 95 20.20 2.67 3.81
CA ASN A 95 19.95 4.08 3.53
C ASN A 95 18.45 4.39 3.34
N LYS A 96 17.66 3.39 2.93
CA LYS A 96 16.21 3.54 2.72
C LYS A 96 15.37 3.27 3.97
N LEU A 97 15.94 2.70 5.04
CA LEU A 97 15.20 2.38 6.27
C LEU A 97 14.43 3.56 6.87
N PRO A 98 14.99 4.78 6.98
CA PRO A 98 14.21 5.90 7.51
C PRO A 98 12.96 6.22 6.68
N LYS A 99 13.07 6.14 5.36
CA LYS A 99 11.95 6.35 4.44
C LYS A 99 10.93 5.21 4.48
N LEU A 100 11.39 3.99 4.74
CA LEU A 100 10.52 2.84 4.95
C LEU A 100 9.66 3.00 6.20
N GLU A 101 10.22 3.54 7.28
CA GLU A 101 9.48 3.80 8.52
C GLU A 101 8.44 4.93 8.32
N GLU A 102 8.80 6.00 7.60
CA GLU A 102 7.85 7.05 7.21
C GLU A 102 6.68 6.47 6.38
N LEU A 103 6.99 5.61 5.40
CA LEU A 103 5.98 4.93 4.58
C LEU A 103 5.07 4.03 5.45
N LYS A 104 5.66 3.24 6.35
CA LYS A 104 4.91 2.37 7.25
C LYS A 104 3.90 3.16 8.07
N GLN A 105 4.31 4.28 8.65
CA GLN A 105 3.44 5.16 9.43
C GLN A 105 2.32 5.74 8.56
N LYS A 106 2.67 6.29 7.38
CA LYS A 106 1.70 6.83 6.40
C LYS A 106 0.63 5.80 6.04
N LEU A 107 1.04 4.59 5.67
CA LEU A 107 0.09 3.54 5.27
C LEU A 107 -0.78 3.08 6.43
N THR A 108 -0.21 2.90 7.60
CA THR A 108 -0.95 2.53 8.81
C THR A 108 -2.04 3.56 9.12
N ASP A 109 -1.69 4.83 9.14
CA ASP A 109 -2.61 5.89 9.54
C ASP A 109 -3.70 6.16 8.49
N MET A 110 -3.33 6.17 7.21
CA MET A 110 -4.23 6.60 6.14
C MET A 110 -5.08 5.46 5.57
N TYR A 111 -4.53 4.25 5.45
CA TYR A 111 -5.17 3.18 4.69
C TYR A 111 -5.52 1.94 5.52
N PHE A 112 -4.82 1.69 6.63
CA PHE A 112 -4.98 0.48 7.42
C PHE A 112 -5.47 0.73 8.85
N SER A 113 -5.85 1.96 9.20
CA SER A 113 -6.39 2.32 10.52
C SER A 113 -7.91 2.28 10.53
N ALA A 114 -8.49 1.29 11.21
CA ALA A 114 -9.92 1.24 11.46
C ALA A 114 -10.43 2.46 12.26
N THR A 115 -9.63 2.94 13.22
CA THR A 115 -9.97 4.12 14.02
C THR A 115 -10.08 5.38 13.17
N ASN A 116 -9.15 5.61 12.25
CA ASN A 116 -9.20 6.77 11.36
C ASN A 116 -10.38 6.70 10.39
N LEU A 117 -10.70 5.50 9.88
CA LEU A 117 -11.88 5.30 9.06
C LEU A 117 -13.17 5.64 9.83
N LEU A 118 -13.33 5.13 11.06
CA LEU A 118 -14.48 5.43 11.91
C LEU A 118 -14.58 6.93 12.24
N ASN A 119 -13.48 7.57 12.61
CA ASN A 119 -13.45 9.00 12.88
C ASN A 119 -13.85 9.82 11.65
N THR A 120 -13.40 9.42 10.46
CA THR A 120 -13.79 10.05 9.20
C THR A 120 -15.30 9.92 8.96
N ILE A 121 -15.87 8.72 9.10
CA ILE A 121 -17.32 8.46 8.95
C ILE A 121 -18.11 9.32 9.94
N HIS A 122 -17.71 9.35 11.22
CA HIS A 122 -18.36 10.18 12.23
C HIS A 122 -18.34 11.67 11.89
N SER A 123 -17.20 12.19 11.43
CA SER A 123 -17.05 13.60 11.05
C SER A 123 -17.96 14.01 9.89
N TYR A 124 -18.16 13.12 8.92
CA TYR A 124 -19.12 13.36 7.82
C TYR A 124 -20.58 13.35 8.31
N GLY A 125 -20.95 12.38 9.14
CA GLY A 125 -22.29 12.31 9.73
C GLY A 125 -22.65 13.53 10.57
N GLU A 126 -21.69 14.10 11.31
CA GLU A 126 -21.92 15.33 12.08
C GLU A 126 -22.09 16.56 11.18
N LYS A 127 -21.38 16.66 10.05
CA LYS A 127 -21.53 17.75 9.09
C LYS A 127 -22.91 17.74 8.45
N GLU A 128 -23.37 16.58 7.97
CA GLU A 128 -24.72 16.45 7.39
C GLU A 128 -25.82 16.81 8.40
N ASN A 129 -25.68 16.38 9.65
CA ASN A 129 -26.64 16.72 10.70
C ASN A 129 -26.68 18.22 11.01
N LYS A 130 -25.55 18.93 10.95
CA LYS A 130 -25.50 20.40 11.13
C LYS A 130 -26.16 21.11 9.97
N GLU A 131 -25.85 20.74 8.73
CA GLU A 131 -26.46 21.34 7.54
C GLU A 131 -27.97 21.12 7.47
N THR A 132 -28.45 19.94 7.85
CA THR A 132 -29.87 19.61 7.90
C THR A 132 -30.60 20.44 8.97
N LYS A 133 -30.00 20.63 10.16
CA LYS A 133 -30.55 21.47 11.22
C LYS A 133 -30.57 22.95 10.85
N GLU A 134 -29.54 23.45 10.14
CA GLU A 134 -29.53 24.84 9.64
C GLU A 134 -30.57 25.07 8.55
N LYS A 135 -30.75 24.13 7.61
CA LYS A 135 -31.84 24.21 6.62
C LYS A 135 -33.22 24.20 7.26
N SER A 136 -33.46 23.33 8.24
CA SER A 136 -34.73 23.28 8.97
C SER A 136 -35.01 24.56 9.77
N ARG A 137 -33.99 25.17 10.38
CA ARG A 137 -34.12 26.47 11.06
C ARG A 137 -34.44 27.62 10.11
N LYS A 138 -33.83 27.65 8.92
CA LYS A 138 -34.14 28.69 7.90
C LYS A 138 -35.56 28.57 7.37
N ILE A 139 -36.09 27.36 7.21
CA ILE A 139 -37.48 27.13 6.77
C ILE A 139 -38.48 27.59 7.84
N SER A 140 -38.19 27.38 9.15
CA SER A 140 -39.06 27.80 10.23
C SER A 140 -39.05 29.30 10.53
N LEU A 141 -38.12 30.05 9.99
CA LEU A 141 -38.05 31.52 10.12
C LEU A 141 -38.71 32.29 8.94
N THR A 142 -39.24 31.58 7.95
CA THR A 142 -39.84 32.14 6.74
C THR A 142 -41.36 31.92 6.69
N VAL A 143 -41.98 31.51 7.79
CA VAL A 143 -43.45 31.39 8.03
C VAL A 143 -43.87 32.45 9.12
#